data_5316a3ccde8a7692f0808c41c512a4fe
#
_entry.id   5316a3ccde8a7692f0808c41c512a4fe
#
_cell.length_a   1.000
_cell.length_b   1.000
_cell.length_c   1.000
_cell.angle_alpha   90.00
_cell.angle_beta   90.00
_cell.angle_gamma   90.00
#
_symmetry.space_group_name_H-M   'P 1'
#
loop_
_entity.id
_entity.type
_entity.pdbx_description
1 polymer ?
#
loop_
_entity_poly.entity_id
_entity_poly.type
_entity_poly.pdbx_seq_one_letter_code
_entity_poly.pdbx_strand_id
1 'polypeptide(L)'
;MLDEKIRLDGRKTTEIRPISSEAGYLPGFVHGSALFTRGETQSLTTLTLGSTLDVQRKDGALANDDLDFLLHYNFPPFSTGEARMKFSVSRREIGHGNLALRALKPMIPGKPENPYTIRLVSEILESN
;
A
#
# COMPACT_ATOMS: atom_id res chain seq x y z
N MET A 1 -15.85 23.85 16.17
CA MET A 1 -14.76 23.45 15.24
C MET A 1 -13.96 24.63 14.73
N LEU A 2 -14.56 25.59 14.03
CA LEU A 2 -13.82 26.75 13.50
C LEU A 2 -13.36 27.70 14.60
N ASP A 3 -14.21 28.00 15.57
CA ASP A 3 -13.91 28.96 16.65
C ASP A 3 -12.93 28.41 17.68
N GLU A 4 -13.02 27.12 18.00
CA GLU A 4 -12.17 26.46 19.01
C GLU A 4 -10.89 25.85 18.43
N LYS A 5 -10.74 25.81 17.08
CA LYS A 5 -9.63 25.19 16.36
C LYS A 5 -9.36 23.73 16.76
N ILE A 6 -10.41 23.02 17.17
CA ILE A 6 -10.38 21.60 17.56
C ILE A 6 -11.16 20.79 16.53
N ARG A 7 -10.62 19.67 16.09
CA ARG A 7 -11.27 18.70 15.18
C ARG A 7 -12.33 17.90 15.91
N LEU A 8 -13.20 17.18 15.19
CA LEU A 8 -14.26 16.32 15.78
C LEU A 8 -13.70 15.22 16.68
N ASP A 9 -12.49 14.76 16.40
CA ASP A 9 -11.76 13.74 17.18
C ASP A 9 -10.92 14.32 18.34
N GLY A 10 -11.12 15.59 18.66
CA GLY A 10 -10.43 16.28 19.77
C GLY A 10 -9.00 16.74 19.48
N ARG A 11 -8.43 16.43 18.33
CA ARG A 11 -7.09 16.88 17.94
C ARG A 11 -7.06 18.37 17.56
N LYS A 12 -5.92 19.01 17.74
CA LYS A 12 -5.66 20.34 17.21
C LYS A 12 -5.57 20.31 15.67
N THR A 13 -5.72 21.45 15.03
CA THR A 13 -5.67 21.58 13.55
C THR A 13 -4.34 21.15 12.95
N THR A 14 -3.24 21.31 13.69
CA THR A 14 -1.87 20.94 13.29
C THR A 14 -1.43 19.55 13.78
N GLU A 15 -2.25 18.91 14.60
CA GLU A 15 -1.92 17.61 15.20
C GLU A 15 -2.24 16.47 14.23
N ILE A 16 -1.26 15.59 14.00
CA ILE A 16 -1.45 14.36 13.21
C ILE A 16 -1.70 13.18 14.16
N ARG A 17 -2.37 12.13 13.65
CA ARG A 17 -2.53 10.88 14.41
C ARG A 17 -1.16 10.26 14.68
N PRO A 18 -0.99 9.56 15.81
CA PRO A 18 0.25 8.82 16.09
C PRO A 18 0.60 7.89 14.93
N ILE A 19 1.88 7.89 14.57
CA ILE A 19 2.41 7.02 13.50
C ILE A 19 3.45 6.12 14.11
N SER A 20 3.37 4.82 13.82
CA SER A 20 4.42 3.84 14.06
C SER A 20 4.68 3.02 12.82
N SER A 21 5.92 2.59 12.63
CA SER A 21 6.31 1.72 11.53
C SER A 21 7.39 0.76 11.99
N GLU A 22 7.25 -0.50 11.57
CA GLU A 22 8.19 -1.57 11.88
C GLU A 22 8.53 -2.30 10.58
N ALA A 23 9.80 -2.30 10.20
CA ALA A 23 10.31 -3.05 9.06
C ALA A 23 10.82 -4.42 9.51
N GLY A 24 10.70 -5.43 8.63
CA GLY A 24 11.10 -6.80 8.96
C GLY A 24 10.12 -7.51 9.91
N TYR A 25 8.85 -7.14 9.87
CA TYR A 25 7.82 -7.65 10.77
C TYR A 25 7.57 -9.16 10.65
N LEU A 26 7.61 -9.70 9.43
CA LEU A 26 7.46 -11.12 9.18
C LEU A 26 8.81 -11.86 9.23
N PRO A 27 8.80 -13.19 9.48
CA PRO A 27 10.02 -13.99 9.54
C PRO A 27 10.90 -13.88 8.30
N GLY A 28 12.20 -14.16 8.45
CA GLY A 28 13.25 -13.91 7.47
C GLY A 28 13.22 -14.72 6.16
N PHE A 29 12.19 -15.53 5.92
CA PHE A 29 11.99 -16.22 4.62
C PHE A 29 11.13 -15.42 3.62
N VAL A 30 10.63 -14.24 4.00
CA VAL A 30 10.03 -13.27 3.07
C VAL A 30 11.08 -12.25 2.63
N HIS A 31 10.99 -11.77 1.38
CA HIS A 31 11.97 -10.80 0.83
C HIS A 31 11.95 -9.46 1.57
N GLY A 32 10.78 -9.05 2.05
CA GLY A 32 10.64 -7.89 2.90
C GLY A 32 9.22 -7.75 3.44
N SER A 33 9.09 -7.10 4.59
CA SER A 33 7.80 -6.81 5.20
C SER A 33 7.87 -5.56 6.05
N ALA A 34 6.76 -4.87 6.17
CA ALA A 34 6.63 -3.73 7.06
C ALA A 34 5.20 -3.63 7.60
N LEU A 35 5.07 -3.32 8.87
CA LEU A 35 3.82 -2.96 9.50
C LEU A 35 3.80 -1.45 9.71
N PHE A 36 2.75 -0.79 9.24
CA PHE A 36 2.55 0.64 9.40
C PHE A 36 1.21 0.90 10.10
N THR A 37 1.24 1.73 11.13
CA THR A 37 0.05 2.10 11.89
C THR A 37 -0.05 3.61 11.98
N ARG A 38 -1.21 4.16 11.67
CA ARG A 38 -1.55 5.57 11.84
C ARG A 38 -2.89 5.72 12.55
N GLY A 39 -2.85 6.02 13.83
CA GLY A 39 -4.04 5.96 14.68
C GLY A 39 -4.58 4.55 14.74
N GLU A 40 -5.81 4.35 14.31
CA GLU A 40 -6.46 3.03 14.25
C GLU A 40 -6.27 2.32 12.90
N THR A 41 -5.72 3.00 11.89
CA THR A 41 -5.50 2.39 10.59
C THR A 41 -4.17 1.65 10.57
N GLN A 42 -4.20 0.38 10.21
CA GLN A 42 -3.02 -0.50 10.16
C GLN A 42 -2.90 -1.16 8.79
N SER A 43 -1.70 -1.16 8.24
CA SER A 43 -1.35 -1.78 6.97
C SER A 43 -0.13 -2.68 7.13
N LEU A 44 -0.28 -3.94 6.74
CA LEU A 44 0.84 -4.87 6.58
C LEU A 44 1.22 -4.91 5.10
N THR A 45 2.44 -4.52 4.80
CA THR A 45 2.96 -4.55 3.43
C THR A 45 4.06 -5.59 3.31
N THR A 46 3.93 -6.46 2.31
CA THR A 46 4.95 -7.46 1.97
C THR A 46 5.59 -7.10 0.63
N LEU A 47 6.89 -7.37 0.54
CA LEU A 47 7.69 -7.16 -0.67
C LEU A 47 8.17 -8.50 -1.21
N THR A 48 8.00 -8.70 -2.51
CA THR A 48 8.53 -9.84 -3.25
C THR A 48 9.40 -9.34 -4.39
N LEU A 49 10.60 -9.92 -4.50
CA LEU A 49 11.51 -9.69 -5.62
C LEU A 49 11.35 -10.83 -6.62
N GLY A 50 11.03 -10.49 -7.85
CA GLY A 50 10.90 -11.42 -8.96
C GLY A 50 12.05 -11.29 -9.96
N SER A 51 12.12 -12.21 -10.89
CA SER A 51 13.06 -12.18 -12.02
C SER A 51 12.59 -11.18 -13.09
N THR A 52 13.40 -11.00 -14.13
CA THR A 52 13.00 -10.21 -15.31
C THR A 52 11.87 -10.86 -16.13
N LEU A 53 11.54 -12.14 -15.86
CA LEU A 53 10.42 -12.84 -16.50
C LEU A 53 9.09 -12.55 -15.82
N ASP A 54 9.13 -12.05 -14.57
CA ASP A 54 7.94 -11.73 -13.77
C ASP A 54 7.39 -10.32 -14.04
N VAL A 55 7.93 -9.64 -15.04
CA VAL A 55 7.48 -8.32 -15.46
C VAL A 55 6.05 -8.39 -16.01
N GLN A 56 5.18 -7.50 -15.56
CA GLN A 56 3.85 -7.39 -16.12
C GLN A 56 3.89 -6.68 -17.48
N ARG A 57 3.61 -7.42 -18.54
CA ARG A 57 3.43 -6.87 -19.88
C ARG A 57 2.05 -6.26 -20.02
N LYS A 58 1.98 -5.04 -20.50
CA LYS A 58 0.74 -4.38 -20.89
C LYS A 58 0.68 -4.30 -22.40
N ASP A 59 -0.12 -5.15 -23.00
CA ASP A 59 -0.43 -5.06 -24.42
C ASP A 59 -1.49 -3.97 -24.63
N GLY A 60 -1.06 -2.77 -24.96
CA GLY A 60 -1.94 -1.65 -25.28
C GLY A 60 -1.93 -1.36 -26.78
N ALA A 61 -3.02 -0.80 -27.31
CA ALA A 61 -3.13 -0.43 -28.73
C ALA A 61 -2.10 0.64 -29.18
N LEU A 62 -1.50 1.38 -28.24
CA LEU A 62 -0.58 2.50 -28.50
C LEU A 62 0.82 2.33 -27.91
N ALA A 63 1.01 1.48 -26.92
CA ALA A 63 2.30 1.23 -26.30
C ALA A 63 2.32 -0.10 -25.56
N ASN A 64 3.41 -0.83 -25.70
CA ASN A 64 3.72 -2.01 -24.90
C ASN A 64 4.63 -1.53 -23.75
N ASP A 65 4.06 -1.34 -22.57
CA ASP A 65 4.81 -0.94 -21.38
C ASP A 65 5.02 -2.15 -20.48
N ASP A 66 6.29 -2.47 -20.25
CA ASP A 66 6.69 -3.45 -19.26
C ASP A 66 6.75 -2.79 -17.87
N LEU A 67 5.97 -3.31 -16.91
CA LEU A 67 5.98 -2.84 -15.54
C LEU A 67 6.83 -3.75 -14.67
N ASP A 68 7.93 -3.22 -14.17
CA ASP A 68 8.85 -3.86 -13.23
C ASP A 68 8.57 -3.51 -11.77
N PHE A 69 7.62 -2.62 -11.52
CA PHE A 69 7.12 -2.28 -10.20
C PHE A 69 5.60 -2.44 -10.12
N LEU A 70 5.15 -3.34 -9.27
CA LEU A 70 3.75 -3.71 -9.08
C LEU A 70 3.33 -3.42 -7.64
N LEU A 71 2.16 -2.82 -7.46
CA LEU A 71 1.56 -2.63 -6.14
C LEU A 71 0.11 -3.09 -6.14
N HIS A 72 -0.18 -4.01 -5.23
CA HIS A 72 -1.53 -4.50 -4.94
C HIS A 72 -1.98 -3.96 -3.59
N TYR A 73 -3.17 -3.38 -3.57
CA TYR A 73 -3.76 -2.81 -2.36
C TYR A 73 -5.07 -3.55 -2.07
N ASN A 74 -5.13 -4.18 -0.93
CA ASN A 74 -6.27 -4.97 -0.48
C ASN A 74 -6.91 -4.31 0.73
N PHE A 75 -8.22 -4.07 0.63
CA PHE A 75 -9.04 -3.50 1.70
C PHE A 75 -10.17 -4.49 2.01
N PRO A 76 -9.91 -5.52 2.83
CA PRO A 76 -10.90 -6.54 3.15
C PRO A 76 -11.98 -5.97 4.08
N PRO A 77 -13.21 -6.49 4.03
CA PRO A 77 -14.31 -6.02 4.86
C PRO A 77 -14.06 -6.11 6.37
N PHE A 78 -13.31 -7.10 6.81
CA PHE A 78 -12.99 -7.27 8.24
C PHE A 78 -12.20 -6.08 8.82
N SER A 79 -11.43 -5.37 7.98
CA SER A 79 -10.64 -4.21 8.43
C SER A 79 -11.50 -3.06 8.97
N THR A 80 -12.77 -3.00 8.60
CA THR A 80 -13.78 -2.06 9.11
C THR A 80 -14.83 -2.73 10.00
N GLY A 81 -14.59 -3.99 10.42
CA GLY A 81 -15.53 -4.76 11.24
C GLY A 81 -16.75 -5.29 10.48
N GLU A 82 -16.76 -5.21 9.15
CA GLU A 82 -17.89 -5.69 8.34
C GLU A 82 -17.79 -7.19 8.08
N ALA A 83 -18.85 -7.93 8.44
CA ALA A 83 -19.02 -9.35 8.13
C ALA A 83 -19.74 -9.53 6.79
N ARG A 84 -19.05 -9.31 5.67
CA ARG A 84 -19.60 -9.50 4.32
C ARG A 84 -18.61 -10.22 3.40
N MET A 85 -19.15 -10.91 2.40
CA MET A 85 -18.34 -11.48 1.32
C MET A 85 -17.92 -10.38 0.33
N LYS A 86 -16.70 -10.49 -0.16
CA LYS A 86 -16.14 -9.59 -1.17
C LYS A 86 -15.85 -10.41 -2.44
N PHE A 87 -16.58 -10.12 -3.50
CA PHE A 87 -16.47 -10.85 -4.77
C PHE A 87 -15.52 -10.20 -5.78
N SER A 88 -15.20 -8.93 -5.61
CA SER A 88 -14.36 -8.17 -6.56
C SER A 88 -13.62 -7.02 -5.87
N VAL A 89 -12.59 -6.52 -6.56
CA VAL A 89 -11.87 -5.31 -6.14
C VAL A 89 -12.75 -4.08 -6.33
N SER A 90 -12.86 -3.25 -5.32
CA SER A 90 -13.64 -2.01 -5.38
C SER A 90 -12.88 -0.90 -6.13
N ARG A 91 -13.63 0.09 -6.66
CA ARG A 91 -13.03 1.29 -7.25
C ARG A 91 -12.15 2.06 -6.26
N ARG A 92 -12.53 2.05 -4.98
CA ARG A 92 -11.76 2.66 -3.90
C ARG A 92 -10.39 2.01 -3.74
N GLU A 93 -10.32 0.69 -3.76
CA GLU A 93 -9.05 -0.05 -3.69
C GLU A 93 -8.14 0.25 -4.88
N ILE A 94 -8.71 0.29 -6.08
CA ILE A 94 -7.96 0.66 -7.30
C ILE A 94 -7.39 2.07 -7.17
N GLY A 95 -8.20 3.03 -6.71
CA GLY A 95 -7.78 4.41 -6.52
C GLY A 95 -6.70 4.57 -5.45
N HIS A 96 -6.86 3.92 -4.29
CA HIS A 96 -5.87 3.93 -3.22
C HIS A 96 -4.57 3.24 -3.63
N GLY A 97 -4.66 2.09 -4.32
CA GLY A 97 -3.51 1.38 -4.85
C GLY A 97 -2.71 2.25 -5.85
N ASN A 98 -3.39 2.93 -6.76
CA ASN A 98 -2.74 3.84 -7.69
C ASN A 98 -2.10 5.04 -7.00
N LEU A 99 -2.72 5.58 -5.95
CA LEU A 99 -2.14 6.67 -5.16
C LEU A 99 -0.85 6.22 -4.47
N ALA A 100 -0.87 5.05 -3.83
CA ALA A 100 0.30 4.46 -3.19
C ALA A 100 1.42 4.14 -4.20
N LEU A 101 1.07 3.54 -5.34
CA LEU A 101 2.03 3.24 -6.41
C LEU A 101 2.74 4.51 -6.90
N ARG A 102 1.99 5.57 -7.15
CA ARG A 102 2.58 6.86 -7.59
C ARG A 102 3.48 7.50 -6.54
N ALA A 103 3.13 7.36 -5.26
CA ALA A 103 3.93 7.89 -4.16
C ALA A 103 5.23 7.12 -3.96
N LEU A 104 5.20 5.79 -4.14
CA LEU A 104 6.36 4.92 -3.93
C LEU A 104 7.28 4.81 -5.15
N LYS A 105 6.75 4.97 -6.36
CA LYS A 105 7.53 4.83 -7.60
C LYS A 105 8.85 5.63 -7.61
N PRO A 106 8.90 6.90 -7.15
CA PRO A 106 10.15 7.66 -7.10
C PRO A 106 11.18 7.12 -6.09
N MET A 107 10.76 6.28 -5.14
CA MET A 107 11.62 5.70 -4.11
C MET A 107 12.25 4.37 -4.53
N ILE A 108 11.78 3.80 -5.64
CA ILE A 108 12.28 2.51 -6.14
C ILE A 108 13.62 2.74 -6.82
N PRO A 109 14.69 1.97 -6.46
CA PRO A 109 15.97 2.05 -7.15
C PRO A 109 15.82 1.70 -8.63
N GLY A 110 16.38 2.54 -9.50
CA GLY A 110 16.35 2.32 -10.93
C GLY A 110 17.35 1.25 -11.39
N LYS A 111 17.22 0.82 -12.65
CA LYS A 111 18.26 0.02 -13.31
C LYS A 111 19.51 0.90 -13.55
N PRO A 112 20.74 0.40 -13.35
CA PRO A 112 21.12 -1.00 -13.09
C PRO A 112 21.16 -1.40 -11.60
N GLU A 113 20.87 -0.50 -10.65
CA GLU A 113 20.99 -0.78 -9.21
C GLU A 113 20.02 -1.88 -8.74
N ASN A 114 18.85 -1.94 -9.35
CA ASN A 114 17.85 -2.97 -9.08
C ASN A 114 17.48 -3.75 -10.35
N PRO A 115 18.01 -4.97 -10.53
CA PRO A 115 17.67 -5.82 -11.68
C PRO A 115 16.35 -6.58 -11.51
N TYR A 116 15.74 -6.53 -10.33
CA TYR A 116 14.56 -7.32 -9.99
C TYR A 116 13.27 -6.63 -10.37
N THR A 117 12.24 -7.42 -10.64
CA THR A 117 10.85 -6.97 -10.62
C THR A 117 10.37 -6.90 -9.16
N ILE A 118 9.84 -5.77 -8.74
CA ILE A 118 9.37 -5.55 -7.39
C ILE A 118 7.86 -5.64 -7.34
N ARG A 119 7.33 -6.50 -6.46
CA ARG A 119 5.90 -6.59 -6.16
C ARG A 119 5.66 -6.26 -4.69
N LEU A 120 4.86 -5.23 -4.44
CA LEU A 120 4.33 -4.90 -3.13
C LEU A 120 2.87 -5.35 -3.00
N VAL A 121 2.54 -5.95 -1.88
CA VAL A 121 1.16 -6.25 -1.49
C VAL A 121 0.88 -5.58 -0.16
N SER A 122 -0.03 -4.62 -0.15
CA SER A 122 -0.46 -3.88 1.04
C SER A 122 -1.83 -4.38 1.47
N GLU A 123 -1.88 -5.03 2.62
CA GLU A 123 -3.10 -5.52 3.28
C GLU A 123 -3.51 -4.55 4.38
N ILE A 124 -4.72 -4.03 4.31
CA ILE A 124 -5.28 -3.20 5.37
C ILE A 124 -5.88 -4.12 6.43
N LEU A 125 -5.27 -4.12 7.62
CA LEU A 125 -5.68 -4.98 8.72
C LEU A 125 -6.78 -4.34 9.57
N GLU A 126 -6.70 -3.03 9.75
CA GLU A 126 -7.65 -2.24 10.53
C GLU A 126 -7.82 -0.85 9.91
N SER A 127 -9.04 -0.34 9.94
CA SER A 127 -9.40 1.02 9.51
C SER A 127 -10.72 1.42 10.14
N ASN A 128 -10.89 2.68 10.48
CA ASN A 128 -12.19 3.24 10.90
C ASN A 128 -12.85 4.04 9.79
#